data_ce134a94f1087880c46c9210e9b770f3
#
_entry.id   ce134a94f1087880c46c9210e9b770f3
#
_cell.length_a   1.000
_cell.length_b   1.000
_cell.length_c   1.000
_cell.angle_alpha   90.00
_cell.angle_beta   90.00
_cell.angle_gamma   90.00
#
_symmetry.space_group_name_H-M   'P 1'
#
loop_
_entity.id
_entity.type
_entity.pdbx_description
1 polymer ?
#
loop_
_entity_poly.entity_id
_entity_poly.type
_entity_poly.pdbx_seq_one_letter_code
_entity_poly.pdbx_strand_id
1 'polypeptide(L)'
;MSGNNGWHETFDLVVLGAGAGGMTAALVAAIEGQRTLLIEKSDRIGGTTARSSGTVWIPDNRHQHRLGSSVDPQAARAYLDALVDGRADRSLREAFIDVGPRMIDYLEAHTDVRFQAYAHSPDYRQDLVGATDGGRALEPLAFDGRTLGPDFDRVGWPLRELMLFGGMMVTRGEAARLLRSARSLDGFLLGARLVSRYIVDRLRYKRGTRLVLGNALAASLYKNLRDRDVSIWLNARTSRLVNENGRVRGLLVDIGGSERRVAATRGVVLAGGGFPASAELRERFLPRPVAEYTAAFEGCIGDTFSLAQDVGAALGPPGEDNAFWFPSSVARRADGTTAIYPHIALDRSKPGLIAVNSAGRRFVDEASSYHEFTRAMYRSHREVPSIPAILVCDRRFVWKYGLGMIRPLTPTLGSFVDRGYLYMADTLDDLASKVGVDAVGLAQSVAAMNEYARTGVDDEFGKGSNSYDRCNGDARQKPNACLGPIEKPPYCAVKVYPTPLGTSLGLRTDANSQVLDASNRPIAGLYACGNDMHSIMGGEYPGPGVQIGIALTFGYIAARHAAQAEIAQRRSDREVRSELS
;
A
#
# COMPACT_ATOMS: atom_id res chain seq x y z
N MET A 1 -31.87 -34.95 -15.24
CA MET A 1 -32.23 -34.20 -14.01
C MET A 1 -30.96 -33.97 -13.24
N SER A 2 -30.35 -32.80 -13.36
CA SER A 2 -29.14 -32.43 -12.61
C SER A 2 -29.55 -32.19 -11.16
N GLY A 3 -29.10 -33.07 -10.28
CA GLY A 3 -29.34 -32.94 -8.85
C GLY A 3 -28.83 -31.57 -8.34
N ASN A 4 -29.74 -30.83 -7.74
CA ASN A 4 -29.44 -29.62 -7.01
C ASN A 4 -28.66 -30.05 -5.75
N ASN A 5 -27.31 -30.10 -5.85
CA ASN A 5 -26.39 -30.56 -4.79
C ASN A 5 -26.39 -29.65 -3.55
N GLY A 6 -27.52 -29.02 -3.20
CA GLY A 6 -27.64 -28.14 -2.03
C GLY A 6 -26.93 -26.77 -2.21
N TRP A 7 -26.55 -26.38 -3.42
CA TRP A 7 -26.05 -25.06 -3.74
C TRP A 7 -27.22 -24.08 -3.96
N HIS A 8 -27.13 -22.89 -3.30
CA HIS A 8 -28.14 -21.85 -3.49
C HIS A 8 -27.88 -21.05 -4.76
N GLU A 9 -26.61 -20.79 -5.07
CA GLU A 9 -26.20 -20.08 -6.27
C GLU A 9 -24.92 -20.69 -6.85
N THR A 10 -24.70 -20.49 -8.16
CA THR A 10 -23.54 -21.01 -8.88
C THR A 10 -22.91 -19.92 -9.70
N PHE A 11 -21.59 -19.75 -9.55
CA PHE A 11 -20.75 -18.85 -10.33
C PHE A 11 -19.57 -19.62 -10.92
N ASP A 12 -18.92 -19.06 -11.93
CA ASP A 12 -17.68 -19.62 -12.45
C ASP A 12 -16.53 -19.31 -11.50
N LEU A 13 -16.34 -18.03 -11.17
CA LEU A 13 -15.31 -17.58 -10.25
C LEU A 13 -15.93 -16.81 -9.08
N VAL A 14 -15.51 -17.13 -7.87
CA VAL A 14 -15.87 -16.37 -6.67
C VAL A 14 -14.61 -15.71 -6.09
N VAL A 15 -14.67 -14.42 -5.81
CA VAL A 15 -13.54 -13.63 -5.30
C VAL A 15 -13.86 -13.08 -3.92
N LEU A 16 -12.98 -13.31 -2.95
CA LEU A 16 -13.11 -12.82 -1.57
C LEU A 16 -12.22 -11.61 -1.33
N GLY A 17 -12.84 -10.45 -1.12
CA GLY A 17 -12.20 -9.17 -0.84
C GLY A 17 -12.23 -8.20 -2.03
N ALA A 18 -12.75 -6.99 -1.79
CA ALA A 18 -12.90 -5.93 -2.78
C ALA A 18 -11.74 -4.90 -2.74
N GLY A 19 -10.51 -5.34 -2.48
CA GLY A 19 -9.28 -4.58 -2.69
C GLY A 19 -8.85 -4.57 -4.17
N ALA A 20 -7.71 -3.95 -4.50
CA ALA A 20 -7.21 -3.87 -5.88
C ALA A 20 -7.08 -5.25 -6.55
N GLY A 21 -6.47 -6.22 -5.86
CA GLY A 21 -6.28 -7.58 -6.41
C GLY A 21 -7.60 -8.29 -6.68
N GLY A 22 -8.50 -8.31 -5.70
CA GLY A 22 -9.79 -8.99 -5.85
C GLY A 22 -10.68 -8.33 -6.91
N MET A 23 -10.78 -7.00 -6.93
CA MET A 23 -11.54 -6.32 -7.99
C MET A 23 -10.93 -6.55 -9.38
N THR A 24 -9.59 -6.63 -9.49
CA THR A 24 -8.94 -6.97 -10.76
C THR A 24 -9.25 -8.40 -11.17
N ALA A 25 -9.15 -9.37 -10.26
CA ALA A 25 -9.49 -10.75 -10.55
C ALA A 25 -10.95 -10.89 -11.03
N ALA A 26 -11.88 -10.28 -10.31
CA ALA A 26 -13.30 -10.30 -10.68
C ALA A 26 -13.56 -9.61 -12.03
N LEU A 27 -12.89 -8.48 -12.28
CA LEU A 27 -13.05 -7.71 -13.51
C LEU A 27 -12.51 -8.48 -14.73
N VAL A 28 -11.32 -9.05 -14.62
CA VAL A 28 -10.70 -9.83 -15.68
C VAL A 28 -11.55 -11.08 -15.97
N ALA A 29 -12.03 -11.77 -14.95
CA ALA A 29 -12.92 -12.92 -15.12
C ALA A 29 -14.20 -12.53 -15.87
N ALA A 30 -14.83 -11.41 -15.53
CA ALA A 30 -16.01 -10.92 -16.23
C ALA A 30 -15.73 -10.53 -17.68
N ILE A 31 -14.58 -9.91 -17.98
CA ILE A 31 -14.16 -9.60 -19.36
C ILE A 31 -13.97 -10.89 -20.17
N GLU A 32 -13.47 -11.96 -19.54
CA GLU A 32 -13.32 -13.30 -20.16
C GLU A 32 -14.64 -14.09 -20.20
N GLY A 33 -15.78 -13.46 -19.92
CA GLY A 33 -17.11 -14.04 -20.03
C GLY A 33 -17.50 -14.99 -18.90
N GLN A 34 -16.79 -14.98 -17.77
CA GLN A 34 -17.12 -15.80 -16.61
C GLN A 34 -18.22 -15.15 -15.76
N ARG A 35 -19.19 -15.93 -15.32
CA ARG A 35 -20.14 -15.51 -14.30
C ARG A 35 -19.43 -15.38 -12.96
N THR A 36 -19.23 -14.14 -12.50
CA THR A 36 -18.35 -13.81 -11.38
C THR A 36 -19.12 -13.23 -10.21
N LEU A 37 -18.72 -13.64 -8.98
CA LEU A 37 -19.18 -13.07 -7.72
C LEU A 37 -17.99 -12.46 -6.97
N LEU A 38 -18.11 -11.20 -6.55
CA LEU A 38 -17.20 -10.53 -5.63
C LEU A 38 -17.87 -10.40 -4.26
N ILE A 39 -17.21 -10.92 -3.22
CA ILE A 39 -17.69 -10.90 -1.84
C ILE A 39 -16.80 -9.96 -1.01
N GLU A 40 -17.42 -9.01 -0.31
CA GLU A 40 -16.75 -8.10 0.62
C GLU A 40 -17.47 -8.11 1.97
N LYS A 41 -16.72 -8.32 3.04
CA LYS A 41 -17.28 -8.39 4.40
C LYS A 41 -17.71 -7.06 4.98
N SER A 42 -17.19 -5.95 4.44
CA SER A 42 -17.57 -4.59 4.85
C SER A 42 -18.70 -4.01 3.99
N ASP A 43 -19.22 -2.86 4.40
CA ASP A 43 -20.21 -2.09 3.65
C ASP A 43 -19.60 -1.31 2.47
N ARG A 44 -18.26 -1.39 2.26
CA ARG A 44 -17.53 -0.57 1.29
C ARG A 44 -16.47 -1.36 0.54
N ILE A 45 -16.24 -0.96 -0.71
CA ILE A 45 -15.19 -1.50 -1.56
C ILE A 45 -13.89 -0.69 -1.42
N GLY A 46 -12.78 -1.29 -1.81
CA GLY A 46 -11.47 -0.66 -1.94
C GLY A 46 -10.46 -1.05 -0.87
N GLY A 47 -10.91 -1.50 0.31
CA GLY A 47 -10.00 -1.94 1.39
C GLY A 47 -8.84 -0.97 1.64
N THR A 48 -7.63 -1.49 1.86
CA THR A 48 -6.41 -0.68 2.02
C THR A 48 -6.05 0.10 0.74
N THR A 49 -6.42 -0.37 -0.44
CA THR A 49 -6.20 0.34 -1.71
C THR A 49 -6.83 1.73 -1.69
N ALA A 50 -8.07 1.86 -1.22
CA ALA A 50 -8.76 3.16 -1.13
C ALA A 50 -8.06 4.15 -0.17
N ARG A 51 -7.28 3.67 0.79
CA ARG A 51 -6.52 4.47 1.77
C ARG A 51 -5.10 4.81 1.31
N SER A 52 -4.63 4.19 0.24
CA SER A 52 -3.25 4.28 -0.27
C SER A 52 -3.05 5.42 -1.26
N SER A 53 -1.80 5.62 -1.69
CA SER A 53 -1.46 6.47 -2.83
C SER A 53 -1.97 5.93 -4.17
N GLY A 54 -2.41 4.67 -4.23
CA GLY A 54 -2.83 4.04 -5.48
C GLY A 54 -1.71 3.80 -6.49
N THR A 55 -0.49 4.09 -6.11
CA THR A 55 0.68 3.86 -6.97
C THR A 55 0.81 2.38 -7.28
N VAL A 56 1.15 2.07 -8.52
CA VAL A 56 1.32 0.71 -9.05
C VAL A 56 2.73 0.60 -9.60
N TRP A 57 3.59 -0.20 -8.98
CA TRP A 57 4.96 -0.40 -9.45
C TRP A 57 4.99 -1.60 -10.41
N ILE A 58 5.23 -1.34 -11.68
CA ILE A 58 5.35 -2.34 -12.76
C ILE A 58 6.54 -1.95 -13.62
N PRO A 59 7.62 -2.73 -13.63
CA PRO A 59 8.74 -2.48 -14.54
C PRO A 59 8.34 -2.78 -15.99
N ASP A 60 9.06 -2.17 -16.93
CA ASP A 60 8.91 -2.39 -18.37
C ASP A 60 7.51 -2.08 -18.93
N ASN A 61 6.74 -1.23 -18.27
CA ASN A 61 5.41 -0.82 -18.71
C ASN A 61 5.49 0.19 -19.87
N ARG A 62 4.45 0.25 -20.73
CA ARG A 62 4.39 1.14 -21.90
C ARG A 62 4.48 2.63 -21.56
N HIS A 63 4.07 3.05 -20.36
CA HIS A 63 4.17 4.45 -19.94
C HIS A 63 5.61 4.81 -19.59
N GLN A 64 6.40 3.87 -19.07
CA GLN A 64 7.85 4.05 -18.88
C GLN A 64 8.54 4.27 -20.23
N HIS A 65 8.22 3.46 -21.24
CA HIS A 65 8.79 3.62 -22.60
C HIS A 65 8.48 5.00 -23.19
N ARG A 66 7.29 5.55 -22.96
CA ARG A 66 6.88 6.88 -23.45
C ARG A 66 7.64 8.05 -22.81
N LEU A 67 8.30 7.85 -21.68
CA LEU A 67 9.15 8.86 -21.05
C LEU A 67 10.50 9.04 -21.76
N GLY A 68 10.80 8.24 -22.79
CA GLY A 68 12.02 8.36 -23.60
C GLY A 68 13.29 7.85 -22.91
N SER A 69 13.18 7.20 -21.75
CA SER A 69 14.31 6.51 -21.14
C SER A 69 14.57 5.20 -21.89
N SER A 70 15.85 4.88 -22.14
CA SER A 70 16.22 3.55 -22.60
C SER A 70 15.79 2.55 -21.55
N VAL A 71 14.77 1.77 -21.84
CA VAL A 71 14.31 0.70 -20.93
C VAL A 71 15.10 -0.54 -21.27
N ASP A 72 15.95 -0.96 -20.36
CA ASP A 72 16.60 -2.28 -20.42
C ASP A 72 15.70 -3.28 -19.67
N PRO A 73 15.09 -4.24 -20.38
CA PRO A 73 14.25 -5.26 -19.74
C PRO A 73 15.00 -6.11 -18.71
N GLN A 74 16.34 -6.21 -18.85
CA GLN A 74 17.18 -6.96 -17.91
C GLN A 74 17.46 -6.16 -16.63
N ALA A 75 17.42 -4.83 -16.68
CA ALA A 75 17.69 -4.00 -15.52
C ALA A 75 16.71 -4.25 -14.35
N ALA A 76 15.43 -4.47 -14.65
CA ALA A 76 14.45 -4.81 -13.63
C ALA A 76 14.70 -6.17 -12.98
N ARG A 77 15.12 -7.17 -13.77
CA ARG A 77 15.50 -8.50 -13.27
C ARG A 77 16.73 -8.42 -12.38
N ALA A 78 17.78 -7.75 -12.87
CA ALA A 78 19.01 -7.55 -12.10
C ALA A 78 18.74 -6.84 -10.76
N TYR A 79 17.89 -5.81 -10.79
CA TYR A 79 17.50 -5.08 -9.59
C TYR A 79 16.76 -5.96 -8.56
N LEU A 80 15.76 -6.72 -9.03
CA LEU A 80 14.98 -7.60 -8.14
C LEU A 80 15.79 -8.80 -7.67
N ASP A 81 16.67 -9.38 -8.49
CA ASP A 81 17.55 -10.47 -8.08
C ASP A 81 18.54 -10.00 -7.00
N ALA A 82 19.15 -8.82 -7.18
CA ALA A 82 20.04 -8.24 -6.17
C ALA A 82 19.30 -7.86 -4.88
N LEU A 83 18.07 -7.32 -4.98
CA LEU A 83 17.27 -6.92 -3.83
C LEU A 83 16.78 -8.11 -3.03
N VAL A 84 16.24 -9.13 -3.69
CA VAL A 84 15.61 -10.29 -3.04
C VAL A 84 16.63 -11.32 -2.56
N ASP A 85 17.75 -11.45 -3.27
CA ASP A 85 18.90 -12.29 -2.88
C ASP A 85 18.49 -13.70 -2.40
N GLY A 86 17.72 -14.41 -3.22
CA GLY A 86 17.30 -15.78 -2.96
C GLY A 86 16.20 -15.98 -1.89
N ARG A 87 15.73 -14.92 -1.23
CA ARG A 87 14.73 -15.00 -0.14
C ARG A 87 13.29 -15.31 -0.60
N ALA A 88 13.03 -15.35 -1.90
CA ALA A 88 11.75 -15.73 -2.46
C ALA A 88 11.91 -16.46 -3.79
N ASP A 89 10.86 -17.18 -4.21
CA ASP A 89 10.85 -17.93 -5.45
C ASP A 89 11.02 -17.01 -6.67
N ARG A 90 12.01 -17.31 -7.49
CA ARG A 90 12.33 -16.57 -8.71
C ARG A 90 11.21 -16.68 -9.75
N SER A 91 10.54 -17.82 -9.84
CA SER A 91 9.47 -18.04 -10.84
C SER A 91 8.30 -17.07 -10.66
N LEU A 92 7.97 -16.71 -9.41
CA LEU A 92 6.94 -15.72 -9.11
C LEU A 92 7.36 -14.30 -9.53
N ARG A 93 8.65 -13.94 -9.35
CA ARG A 93 9.18 -12.64 -9.80
C ARG A 93 9.22 -12.54 -11.32
N GLU A 94 9.63 -13.62 -12.01
CA GLU A 94 9.60 -13.68 -13.48
C GLU A 94 8.16 -13.53 -14.00
N ALA A 95 7.20 -14.25 -13.42
CA ALA A 95 5.80 -14.10 -13.76
C ALA A 95 5.30 -12.66 -13.56
N PHE A 96 5.71 -12.00 -12.48
CA PHE A 96 5.37 -10.59 -12.22
C PHE A 96 5.97 -9.65 -13.28
N ILE A 97 7.25 -9.81 -13.63
CA ILE A 97 7.93 -8.96 -14.61
C ILE A 97 7.32 -9.15 -16.01
N ASP A 98 7.05 -10.39 -16.39
CA ASP A 98 6.56 -10.72 -17.73
C ASP A 98 5.07 -10.39 -17.92
N VAL A 99 4.27 -10.57 -16.88
CA VAL A 99 2.81 -10.41 -16.97
C VAL A 99 2.35 -9.01 -16.55
N GLY A 100 3.09 -8.35 -15.65
CA GLY A 100 2.70 -7.03 -15.13
C GLY A 100 2.44 -5.99 -16.23
N PRO A 101 3.35 -5.78 -17.21
CA PRO A 101 3.11 -4.87 -18.34
C PRO A 101 1.87 -5.25 -19.16
N ARG A 102 1.69 -6.54 -19.44
CA ARG A 102 0.53 -7.05 -20.19
C ARG A 102 -0.78 -6.84 -19.43
N MET A 103 -0.77 -6.97 -18.11
CA MET A 103 -1.93 -6.69 -17.26
C MET A 103 -2.32 -5.21 -17.34
N ILE A 104 -1.33 -4.26 -17.30
CA ILE A 104 -1.61 -2.83 -17.48
C ILE A 104 -2.24 -2.57 -18.84
N ASP A 105 -1.65 -3.11 -19.91
CA ASP A 105 -2.17 -2.98 -21.27
C ASP A 105 -3.58 -3.55 -21.42
N TYR A 106 -3.83 -4.71 -20.82
CA TYR A 106 -5.14 -5.36 -20.83
C TYR A 106 -6.20 -4.53 -20.11
N LEU A 107 -5.91 -4.03 -18.90
CA LEU A 107 -6.85 -3.20 -18.16
C LEU A 107 -7.18 -1.91 -18.92
N GLU A 108 -6.18 -1.22 -19.48
CA GLU A 108 -6.40 0.00 -20.22
C GLU A 108 -7.08 -0.20 -21.59
N ALA A 109 -6.94 -1.38 -22.20
CA ALA A 109 -7.62 -1.71 -23.45
C ALA A 109 -9.11 -2.04 -23.24
N HIS A 110 -9.46 -2.69 -22.14
CA HIS A 110 -10.80 -3.25 -21.94
C HIS A 110 -11.63 -2.48 -20.89
N THR A 111 -11.08 -1.47 -20.23
CA THR A 111 -11.74 -0.74 -19.14
C THR A 111 -11.48 0.75 -19.21
N ASP A 112 -12.10 1.52 -18.30
CA ASP A 112 -11.82 2.95 -18.10
C ASP A 112 -10.66 3.22 -17.12
N VAL A 113 -10.01 2.18 -16.60
CA VAL A 113 -8.82 2.34 -15.75
C VAL A 113 -7.68 2.93 -16.59
N ARG A 114 -7.09 4.01 -16.11
CA ARG A 114 -5.99 4.70 -16.80
C ARG A 114 -4.89 5.05 -15.83
N PHE A 115 -3.66 4.94 -16.32
CA PHE A 115 -2.45 5.24 -15.55
C PHE A 115 -1.59 6.28 -16.27
N GLN A 116 -0.71 6.90 -15.49
CA GLN A 116 0.43 7.67 -16.01
C GLN A 116 1.68 7.35 -15.21
N ALA A 117 2.84 7.31 -15.86
CA ALA A 117 4.09 7.07 -15.14
C ALA A 117 4.56 8.32 -14.41
N TYR A 118 5.11 8.12 -13.21
CA TYR A 118 5.92 9.13 -12.57
C TYR A 118 7.29 9.23 -13.26
N ALA A 119 7.58 10.37 -13.88
CA ALA A 119 8.88 10.60 -14.51
C ALA A 119 10.03 10.59 -13.50
N HIS A 120 9.75 11.09 -12.29
CA HIS A 120 10.71 11.13 -11.17
C HIS A 120 10.11 10.45 -9.94
N SER A 121 10.32 9.16 -9.85
CA SER A 121 9.96 8.32 -8.72
C SER A 121 10.97 7.18 -8.63
N PRO A 122 12.15 7.46 -8.05
CA PRO A 122 13.24 6.49 -7.99
C PRO A 122 12.85 5.24 -7.22
N ASP A 123 13.44 4.11 -7.62
CA ASP A 123 13.40 2.87 -6.85
C ASP A 123 14.04 3.09 -5.47
N TYR A 124 13.68 2.29 -4.46
CA TYR A 124 14.08 2.57 -3.08
C TYR A 124 15.54 2.25 -2.78
N ARG A 125 16.11 1.28 -3.46
CA ARG A 125 17.50 0.86 -3.28
C ARG A 125 18.33 1.29 -4.48
N GLN A 126 18.74 2.56 -4.46
CA GLN A 126 19.53 3.18 -5.54
C GLN A 126 20.98 2.69 -5.59
N ASP A 127 21.42 2.01 -4.55
CA ASP A 127 22.72 1.34 -4.44
C ASP A 127 22.78 0.02 -5.24
N LEU A 128 21.65 -0.53 -5.66
CA LEU A 128 21.58 -1.79 -6.37
C LEU A 128 21.62 -1.61 -7.90
N VAL A 129 22.25 -2.56 -8.57
CA VAL A 129 22.30 -2.60 -10.04
C VAL A 129 20.89 -2.67 -10.62
N GLY A 130 20.63 -1.93 -11.68
CA GLY A 130 19.33 -1.91 -12.36
C GLY A 130 18.24 -1.06 -11.71
N ALA A 131 18.55 -0.33 -10.62
CA ALA A 131 17.67 0.70 -10.08
C ALA A 131 17.46 1.82 -11.10
N THR A 132 16.28 2.47 -11.09
CA THR A 132 15.95 3.59 -11.97
C THR A 132 15.49 4.81 -11.20
N ASP A 133 15.59 5.99 -11.85
CA ASP A 133 15.12 7.27 -11.29
C ASP A 133 13.61 7.49 -11.52
N GLY A 134 12.94 6.62 -12.28
CA GLY A 134 11.50 6.73 -12.51
C GLY A 134 10.94 5.81 -13.58
N GLY A 135 9.68 5.99 -13.87
CA GLY A 135 8.94 5.28 -14.92
C GLY A 135 8.32 3.95 -14.52
N ARG A 136 8.87 3.22 -13.52
CA ARG A 136 8.29 1.96 -13.02
C ARG A 136 7.04 2.18 -12.17
N ALA A 137 6.96 3.30 -11.48
CA ALA A 137 5.80 3.66 -10.67
C ALA A 137 4.76 4.38 -11.51
N LEU A 138 3.53 3.89 -11.50
CA LEU A 138 2.36 4.44 -12.18
C LEU A 138 1.39 5.02 -11.16
N GLU A 139 0.79 6.18 -11.46
CA GLU A 139 -0.35 6.68 -10.70
C GLU A 139 -1.65 6.54 -11.50
N PRO A 140 -2.77 6.19 -10.85
CA PRO A 140 -4.07 6.21 -11.51
C PRO A 140 -4.50 7.64 -11.79
N LEU A 141 -5.11 7.88 -12.96
CA LEU A 141 -5.68 9.17 -13.31
C LEU A 141 -6.86 9.51 -12.40
N ALA A 142 -7.15 10.80 -12.24
CA ALA A 142 -8.28 11.26 -11.46
C ALA A 142 -9.60 10.70 -11.99
N PHE A 143 -10.47 10.24 -11.09
CA PHE A 143 -11.77 9.66 -11.39
C PHE A 143 -12.91 10.56 -10.90
N ASP A 144 -13.97 10.70 -11.70
CA ASP A 144 -15.17 11.44 -11.30
C ASP A 144 -16.16 10.50 -10.60
N GLY A 145 -16.21 10.53 -9.28
CA GLY A 145 -17.08 9.70 -8.47
C GLY A 145 -18.58 9.90 -8.74
N ARG A 146 -18.99 11.01 -9.38
CA ARG A 146 -20.40 11.23 -9.77
C ARG A 146 -20.91 10.18 -10.74
N THR A 147 -20.02 9.57 -11.53
CA THR A 147 -20.36 8.50 -12.48
C THR A 147 -20.84 7.22 -11.79
N LEU A 148 -20.58 7.07 -10.49
CA LEU A 148 -21.07 5.95 -9.69
C LEU A 148 -22.52 6.16 -9.20
N GLY A 149 -23.06 7.38 -9.30
CA GLY A 149 -24.40 7.68 -8.79
C GLY A 149 -24.56 7.35 -7.30
N PRO A 150 -25.61 6.61 -6.92
CA PRO A 150 -25.87 6.23 -5.52
C PRO A 150 -24.76 5.37 -4.91
N ASP A 151 -24.04 4.60 -5.72
CA ASP A 151 -22.97 3.71 -5.25
C ASP A 151 -21.68 4.43 -4.91
N PHE A 152 -21.59 5.75 -5.11
CA PHE A 152 -20.43 6.54 -4.69
C PHE A 152 -20.13 6.37 -3.18
N ASP A 153 -21.15 6.24 -2.35
CA ASP A 153 -21.01 6.04 -0.90
C ASP A 153 -20.42 4.65 -0.54
N ARG A 154 -20.45 3.69 -1.47
CA ARG A 154 -19.82 2.37 -1.29
C ARG A 154 -18.31 2.38 -1.45
N VAL A 155 -17.73 3.42 -2.04
CA VAL A 155 -16.27 3.54 -2.15
C VAL A 155 -15.67 3.92 -0.79
N GLY A 156 -14.72 3.13 -0.31
CA GLY A 156 -14.01 3.37 0.96
C GLY A 156 -13.42 4.78 1.05
N TRP A 157 -13.36 5.32 2.26
CA TRP A 157 -12.78 6.63 2.49
C TRP A 157 -11.25 6.55 2.53
N PRO A 158 -10.54 7.58 2.02
CA PRO A 158 -9.11 7.72 2.25
C PRO A 158 -8.82 8.04 3.72
N LEU A 159 -7.55 7.99 4.12
CA LEU A 159 -7.16 8.43 5.46
C LEU A 159 -7.53 9.90 5.66
N ARG A 160 -8.24 10.21 6.75
CA ARG A 160 -8.75 11.57 7.05
C ARG A 160 -7.63 12.60 7.11
N GLU A 161 -6.47 12.21 7.62
CA GLU A 161 -5.28 13.05 7.79
C GLU A 161 -4.67 13.50 6.46
N LEU A 162 -4.91 12.74 5.38
CA LEU A 162 -4.43 13.06 4.02
C LEU A 162 -5.43 13.89 3.20
N MET A 163 -6.66 14.10 3.70
CA MET A 163 -7.66 14.92 3.02
C MET A 163 -7.59 16.39 3.43
N LEU A 164 -7.87 17.31 2.50
CA LEU A 164 -8.06 18.72 2.77
C LEU A 164 -9.54 19.00 3.11
N PHE A 165 -9.80 19.94 4.01
CA PHE A 165 -11.16 20.38 4.40
C PHE A 165 -12.11 19.21 4.75
N GLY A 166 -11.56 18.10 5.27
CA GLY A 166 -12.35 16.95 5.70
C GLY A 166 -12.94 16.08 4.57
N GLY A 167 -12.57 16.28 3.31
CA GLY A 167 -13.12 15.48 2.22
C GLY A 167 -12.61 15.78 0.82
N MET A 168 -11.73 16.76 0.65
CA MET A 168 -11.11 17.09 -0.63
C MET A 168 -9.79 16.35 -0.77
N MET A 169 -9.62 15.63 -1.86
CA MET A 169 -8.38 14.92 -2.20
C MET A 169 -7.54 15.72 -3.19
N VAL A 170 -6.23 15.63 -3.06
CA VAL A 170 -5.25 16.21 -3.98
C VAL A 170 -4.13 15.21 -4.28
N THR A 171 -3.56 15.28 -5.47
CA THR A 171 -2.35 14.52 -5.80
C THR A 171 -1.10 15.16 -5.17
N ARG A 172 0.01 14.43 -5.13
CA ARG A 172 1.30 14.95 -4.67
C ARG A 172 1.73 16.20 -5.47
N GLY A 173 1.58 16.16 -6.79
CA GLY A 173 1.92 17.28 -7.68
C GLY A 173 1.05 18.51 -7.42
N GLU A 174 -0.26 18.32 -7.21
CA GLU A 174 -1.19 19.41 -6.88
C GLU A 174 -0.88 20.02 -5.51
N ALA A 175 -0.59 19.20 -4.49
CA ALA A 175 -0.20 19.68 -3.17
C ALA A 175 1.03 20.61 -3.24
N ALA A 176 2.05 20.23 -4.03
CA ALA A 176 3.24 21.07 -4.25
C ALA A 176 2.93 22.39 -4.96
N ARG A 177 1.95 22.41 -5.88
CA ARG A 177 1.49 23.64 -6.56
C ARG A 177 0.65 24.51 -5.64
N LEU A 178 -0.24 23.90 -4.85
CA LEU A 178 -1.08 24.62 -3.87
C LEU A 178 -0.26 25.31 -2.79
N LEU A 179 0.85 24.73 -2.32
CA LEU A 179 1.76 25.37 -1.38
C LEU A 179 2.43 26.63 -1.95
N ARG A 180 2.43 26.81 -3.27
CA ARG A 180 2.93 27.99 -3.97
C ARG A 180 1.82 28.95 -4.41
N SER A 181 0.56 28.70 -4.07
CA SER A 181 -0.60 29.47 -4.53
C SER A 181 -0.51 30.98 -4.22
N ALA A 182 0.06 31.34 -3.07
CA ALA A 182 0.29 32.76 -2.71
C ALA A 182 1.36 33.47 -3.57
N ARG A 183 2.14 32.73 -4.37
CA ARG A 183 3.27 33.24 -5.17
C ARG A 183 3.19 32.84 -6.65
N SER A 184 2.14 32.15 -7.06
CA SER A 184 1.97 31.62 -8.41
C SER A 184 0.51 31.68 -8.84
N LEU A 185 0.22 32.38 -9.94
CA LEU A 185 -1.12 32.45 -10.50
C LEU A 185 -1.68 31.07 -10.86
N ASP A 186 -0.83 30.17 -11.39
CA ASP A 186 -1.20 28.78 -11.67
C ASP A 186 -1.62 28.02 -10.40
N GLY A 187 -0.86 28.17 -9.32
CA GLY A 187 -1.21 27.55 -8.03
C GLY A 187 -2.51 28.12 -7.45
N PHE A 188 -2.74 29.44 -7.58
CA PHE A 188 -3.96 30.09 -7.15
C PHE A 188 -5.19 29.61 -7.95
N LEU A 189 -5.09 29.60 -9.29
CA LEU A 189 -6.18 29.13 -10.15
C LEU A 189 -6.50 27.65 -9.94
N LEU A 190 -5.47 26.81 -9.73
CA LEU A 190 -5.67 25.42 -9.35
C LEU A 190 -6.45 25.32 -8.03
N GLY A 191 -6.02 26.08 -7.01
CA GLY A 191 -6.69 26.11 -5.71
C GLY A 191 -8.14 26.54 -5.81
N ALA A 192 -8.40 27.64 -6.50
CA ALA A 192 -9.76 28.15 -6.72
C ALA A 192 -10.65 27.11 -7.43
N ARG A 193 -10.14 26.46 -8.48
CA ARG A 193 -10.87 25.40 -9.22
C ARG A 193 -11.18 24.18 -8.32
N LEU A 194 -10.21 23.70 -7.55
CA LEU A 194 -10.41 22.52 -6.68
C LEU A 194 -11.38 22.83 -5.54
N VAL A 195 -11.25 23.99 -4.91
CA VAL A 195 -12.11 24.41 -3.80
C VAL A 195 -13.53 24.68 -4.29
N SER A 196 -13.73 25.40 -5.39
CA SER A 196 -15.08 25.65 -5.92
C SER A 196 -15.79 24.36 -6.31
N ARG A 197 -15.10 23.42 -6.99
CA ARG A 197 -15.65 22.10 -7.26
C ARG A 197 -16.03 21.38 -5.96
N TYR A 198 -15.15 21.40 -4.97
CA TYR A 198 -15.41 20.76 -3.68
C TYR A 198 -16.64 21.35 -2.97
N ILE A 199 -16.80 22.68 -2.96
CA ILE A 199 -17.98 23.33 -2.38
C ILE A 199 -19.26 22.86 -3.08
N VAL A 200 -19.26 22.83 -4.42
CA VAL A 200 -20.41 22.33 -5.20
C VAL A 200 -20.69 20.86 -4.88
N ASP A 201 -19.66 20.02 -4.82
CA ASP A 201 -19.80 18.61 -4.46
C ASP A 201 -20.45 18.45 -3.07
N ARG A 202 -20.07 19.27 -2.08
CA ARG A 202 -20.57 19.22 -0.70
C ARG A 202 -22.05 19.54 -0.56
N LEU A 203 -22.67 20.15 -1.56
CA LEU A 203 -24.13 20.38 -1.58
C LEU A 203 -24.93 19.07 -1.75
N ARG A 204 -24.32 18.03 -2.34
CA ARG A 204 -25.01 16.76 -2.69
C ARG A 204 -24.33 15.52 -2.13
N TYR A 205 -23.05 15.59 -1.81
CA TYR A 205 -22.23 14.45 -1.39
C TYR A 205 -21.55 14.71 -0.04
N LYS A 206 -21.30 13.64 0.71
CA LYS A 206 -20.61 13.71 2.02
C LYS A 206 -19.13 14.11 1.90
N ARG A 207 -18.55 14.00 0.71
CA ARG A 207 -17.14 14.34 0.40
C ARG A 207 -17.00 14.81 -1.05
N GLY A 208 -15.82 15.31 -1.43
CA GLY A 208 -15.53 15.65 -2.81
C GLY A 208 -15.65 14.44 -3.74
N THR A 209 -16.24 14.64 -4.92
CA THR A 209 -16.45 13.58 -5.92
C THR A 209 -15.25 13.37 -6.84
N ARG A 210 -14.33 14.32 -6.87
CA ARG A 210 -13.07 14.14 -7.58
C ARG A 210 -12.16 13.23 -6.76
N LEU A 211 -12.06 11.98 -7.16
CA LEU A 211 -11.21 10.97 -6.56
C LEU A 211 -9.84 10.95 -7.24
N VAL A 212 -8.79 10.82 -6.45
CA VAL A 212 -7.41 10.65 -6.89
C VAL A 212 -6.74 9.56 -6.08
N LEU A 213 -5.50 9.21 -6.44
CA LEU A 213 -4.72 8.22 -5.69
C LEU A 213 -5.46 6.85 -5.62
N GLY A 214 -5.30 6.10 -4.55
CA GLY A 214 -5.94 4.79 -4.37
C GLY A 214 -7.47 4.80 -4.44
N ASN A 215 -8.09 5.93 -4.10
CA ASN A 215 -9.53 6.09 -4.24
C ASN A 215 -9.97 6.12 -5.72
N ALA A 216 -9.17 6.75 -6.60
CA ALA A 216 -9.44 6.74 -8.05
C ALA A 216 -9.31 5.32 -8.63
N LEU A 217 -8.27 4.58 -8.22
CA LEU A 217 -8.07 3.20 -8.65
C LEU A 217 -9.26 2.31 -8.22
N ALA A 218 -9.62 2.36 -6.93
CA ALA A 218 -10.71 1.55 -6.40
C ALA A 218 -12.05 1.89 -7.07
N ALA A 219 -12.34 3.18 -7.26
CA ALA A 219 -13.58 3.63 -7.88
C ALA A 219 -13.68 3.27 -9.36
N SER A 220 -12.57 3.37 -10.11
CA SER A 220 -12.55 3.00 -11.53
C SER A 220 -12.69 1.48 -11.73
N LEU A 221 -12.03 0.66 -10.92
CA LEU A 221 -12.22 -0.79 -10.93
C LEU A 221 -13.69 -1.15 -10.61
N TYR A 222 -14.24 -0.55 -9.56
CA TYR A 222 -15.62 -0.77 -9.14
C TYR A 222 -16.64 -0.38 -10.23
N LYS A 223 -16.47 0.79 -10.87
CA LYS A 223 -17.32 1.19 -11.98
C LYS A 223 -17.32 0.14 -13.09
N ASN A 224 -16.16 -0.34 -13.48
CA ASN A 224 -16.04 -1.32 -14.54
C ASN A 224 -16.62 -2.70 -14.20
N LEU A 225 -16.65 -3.09 -12.93
CA LEU A 225 -17.35 -4.28 -12.44
C LEU A 225 -18.87 -4.11 -12.59
N ARG A 226 -19.39 -2.94 -12.19
CA ARG A 226 -20.82 -2.63 -12.33
C ARG A 226 -21.28 -2.57 -13.78
N ASP A 227 -20.49 -1.92 -14.64
CA ASP A 227 -20.81 -1.80 -16.07
C ASP A 227 -20.86 -3.18 -16.80
N ARG A 228 -20.38 -4.25 -16.12
CA ARG A 228 -20.41 -5.64 -16.60
C ARG A 228 -21.32 -6.55 -15.79
N ASP A 229 -22.21 -5.95 -14.98
CA ASP A 229 -23.19 -6.66 -14.17
C ASP A 229 -22.58 -7.76 -13.27
N VAL A 230 -21.33 -7.55 -12.80
CA VAL A 230 -20.70 -8.45 -11.82
C VAL A 230 -21.49 -8.44 -10.53
N SER A 231 -21.86 -9.61 -10.03
CA SER A 231 -22.52 -9.74 -8.72
C SER A 231 -21.57 -9.33 -7.61
N ILE A 232 -21.95 -8.34 -6.79
CA ILE A 232 -21.12 -7.82 -5.68
C ILE A 232 -21.94 -7.90 -4.39
N TRP A 233 -21.48 -8.70 -3.45
CA TRP A 233 -22.10 -8.83 -2.13
C TRP A 233 -21.26 -8.09 -1.08
N LEU A 234 -21.83 -7.06 -0.51
CA LEU A 234 -21.27 -6.32 0.63
C LEU A 234 -21.88 -6.83 1.93
N ASN A 235 -21.20 -6.58 3.07
CA ASN A 235 -21.61 -7.12 4.37
C ASN A 235 -21.79 -8.64 4.35
N ALA A 236 -20.99 -9.33 3.53
CA ALA A 236 -21.06 -10.76 3.30
C ALA A 236 -19.77 -11.43 3.78
N ARG A 237 -19.87 -12.28 4.78
CA ARG A 237 -18.71 -12.92 5.41
C ARG A 237 -18.64 -14.40 5.03
N THR A 238 -17.53 -14.80 4.44
CA THR A 238 -17.27 -16.23 4.19
C THR A 238 -16.91 -16.93 5.49
N SER A 239 -17.63 -18.01 5.81
CA SER A 239 -17.42 -18.81 7.01
C SER A 239 -16.59 -20.07 6.75
N ARG A 240 -16.65 -20.63 5.54
CA ARG A 240 -15.94 -21.88 5.18
C ARG A 240 -15.78 -22.03 3.67
N LEU A 241 -14.65 -22.59 3.23
CA LEU A 241 -14.47 -23.13 1.88
C LEU A 241 -15.03 -24.57 1.82
N VAL A 242 -15.70 -24.92 0.74
CA VAL A 242 -16.22 -26.27 0.52
C VAL A 242 -15.24 -27.03 -0.36
N ASN A 243 -14.54 -28.00 0.24
CA ASN A 243 -13.63 -28.90 -0.46
C ASN A 243 -14.35 -30.24 -0.74
N GLU A 244 -14.42 -30.65 -1.99
CA GLU A 244 -14.97 -31.91 -2.42
C GLU A 244 -13.91 -32.65 -3.26
N ASN A 245 -13.50 -33.83 -2.81
CA ASN A 245 -12.50 -34.68 -3.49
C ASN A 245 -11.18 -33.96 -3.81
N GLY A 246 -10.65 -33.16 -2.86
CA GLY A 246 -9.39 -32.44 -3.00
C GLY A 246 -9.48 -31.17 -3.86
N ARG A 247 -10.69 -30.76 -4.26
CA ARG A 247 -10.93 -29.53 -5.01
C ARG A 247 -11.85 -28.58 -4.24
N VAL A 248 -11.49 -27.31 -4.17
CA VAL A 248 -12.39 -26.27 -3.69
C VAL A 248 -13.47 -26.02 -4.73
N ARG A 249 -14.74 -26.31 -4.37
CA ARG A 249 -15.92 -26.23 -5.23
C ARG A 249 -16.82 -25.04 -4.94
N GLY A 250 -16.55 -24.32 -3.85
CA GLY A 250 -17.36 -23.20 -3.43
C GLY A 250 -17.13 -22.83 -1.98
N LEU A 251 -18.09 -22.16 -1.38
CA LEU A 251 -17.96 -21.63 -0.03
C LEU A 251 -19.33 -21.43 0.63
N LEU A 252 -19.29 -21.23 1.96
CA LEU A 252 -20.42 -20.79 2.76
C LEU A 252 -20.26 -19.31 3.09
N VAL A 253 -21.31 -18.53 2.88
CA VAL A 253 -21.33 -17.08 3.12
C VAL A 253 -22.48 -16.73 4.05
N ASP A 254 -22.18 -16.00 5.10
CA ASP A 254 -23.18 -15.36 5.95
C ASP A 254 -23.52 -13.96 5.38
N ILE A 255 -24.80 -13.72 5.15
CA ILE A 255 -25.34 -12.42 4.77
C ILE A 255 -26.51 -12.09 5.70
N GLY A 256 -26.26 -11.17 6.64
CA GLY A 256 -27.29 -10.75 7.59
C GLY A 256 -27.83 -11.87 8.49
N GLY A 257 -26.98 -12.83 8.88
CA GLY A 257 -27.34 -13.98 9.71
C GLY A 257 -27.94 -15.16 8.93
N SER A 258 -27.97 -15.08 7.59
CA SER A 258 -28.42 -16.18 6.72
C SER A 258 -27.26 -16.80 5.98
N GLU A 259 -27.00 -18.09 6.22
CA GLU A 259 -25.96 -18.83 5.53
C GLU A 259 -26.41 -19.22 4.12
N ARG A 260 -25.56 -18.94 3.13
CA ARG A 260 -25.74 -19.33 1.74
C ARG A 260 -24.58 -20.21 1.26
N ARG A 261 -24.90 -21.30 0.60
CA ARG A 261 -23.92 -22.18 -0.06
C ARG A 261 -23.76 -21.77 -1.51
N VAL A 262 -22.57 -21.28 -1.89
CA VAL A 262 -22.25 -20.74 -3.22
C VAL A 262 -21.26 -21.66 -3.92
N ALA A 263 -21.63 -22.16 -5.10
CA ALA A 263 -20.73 -22.95 -5.95
C ALA A 263 -19.80 -22.04 -6.76
N ALA A 264 -18.54 -22.47 -6.91
CA ALA A 264 -17.53 -21.86 -7.75
C ALA A 264 -16.98 -22.93 -8.71
N THR A 265 -17.47 -22.96 -9.95
CA THR A 265 -17.17 -24.08 -10.88
C THR A 265 -15.71 -24.09 -11.31
N ARG A 266 -15.08 -22.91 -11.40
CA ARG A 266 -13.67 -22.73 -11.78
C ARG A 266 -12.74 -22.48 -10.60
N GLY A 267 -13.24 -21.85 -9.54
CA GLY A 267 -12.49 -21.69 -8.31
C GLY A 267 -12.85 -20.47 -7.48
N VAL A 268 -12.11 -20.33 -6.38
CA VAL A 268 -12.20 -19.22 -5.42
C VAL A 268 -10.86 -18.49 -5.38
N VAL A 269 -10.89 -17.15 -5.45
CA VAL A 269 -9.71 -16.28 -5.30
C VAL A 269 -9.75 -15.60 -3.95
N LEU A 270 -8.72 -15.79 -3.15
CA LEU A 270 -8.52 -15.11 -1.87
C LEU A 270 -7.78 -13.79 -2.09
N ALA A 271 -8.37 -12.68 -1.65
CA ALA A 271 -7.84 -11.32 -1.79
C ALA A 271 -8.19 -10.44 -0.57
N GLY A 272 -8.21 -11.03 0.64
CA GLY A 272 -8.59 -10.39 1.91
C GLY A 272 -7.60 -9.34 2.43
N GLY A 273 -6.40 -9.26 1.85
CA GLY A 273 -5.41 -8.19 2.14
C GLY A 273 -4.46 -8.51 3.29
N GLY A 274 -4.29 -9.79 3.66
CA GLY A 274 -3.41 -10.23 4.73
C GLY A 274 -3.94 -9.92 6.13
N PHE A 275 -3.04 -9.77 7.12
CA PHE A 275 -3.43 -9.66 8.53
C PHE A 275 -2.95 -8.39 9.28
N PRO A 276 -2.65 -7.25 8.65
CA PRO A 276 -2.06 -6.12 9.35
C PRO A 276 -2.96 -5.54 10.46
N ALA A 277 -4.27 -5.79 10.41
CA ALA A 277 -5.24 -5.32 11.39
C ALA A 277 -5.58 -6.36 12.50
N SER A 278 -5.10 -7.60 12.39
CA SER A 278 -5.29 -8.62 13.44
C SER A 278 -4.27 -8.46 14.57
N ALA A 279 -4.73 -8.15 15.77
CA ALA A 279 -3.85 -8.07 16.95
C ALA A 279 -3.19 -9.43 17.25
N GLU A 280 -3.95 -10.51 17.17
CA GLU A 280 -3.48 -11.88 17.40
C GLU A 280 -2.38 -12.29 16.42
N LEU A 281 -2.62 -12.09 15.09
CA LEU A 281 -1.64 -12.49 14.08
C LEU A 281 -0.40 -11.58 14.09
N ARG A 282 -0.55 -10.30 14.45
CA ARG A 282 0.60 -9.42 14.70
C ARG A 282 1.44 -9.93 15.86
N GLU A 283 0.81 -10.29 16.97
CA GLU A 283 1.49 -10.86 18.14
C GLU A 283 2.25 -12.14 17.80
N ARG A 284 1.66 -12.97 16.95
CA ARG A 284 2.24 -14.26 16.54
C ARG A 284 3.38 -14.14 15.54
N PHE A 285 3.30 -13.20 14.60
CA PHE A 285 4.16 -13.20 13.40
C PHE A 285 5.04 -11.97 13.25
N LEU A 286 4.75 -10.85 13.91
CA LEU A 286 5.54 -9.62 13.74
C LEU A 286 6.64 -9.51 14.80
N PRO A 287 7.72 -8.73 14.52
CA PRO A 287 8.82 -8.55 15.47
C PRO A 287 8.40 -7.81 16.74
N ARG A 288 9.24 -7.92 17.76
CA ARG A 288 9.07 -7.26 19.06
C ARG A 288 9.83 -5.92 19.13
N PRO A 289 9.25 -4.87 19.75
CA PRO A 289 7.89 -4.81 20.31
C PRO A 289 6.84 -4.85 19.20
N VAL A 290 5.74 -5.55 19.45
CA VAL A 290 4.68 -5.72 18.45
C VAL A 290 4.06 -4.38 18.10
N ALA A 291 3.90 -4.13 16.81
CA ALA A 291 3.26 -2.91 16.31
C ALA A 291 1.82 -2.78 16.85
N GLU A 292 1.55 -1.72 17.59
CA GLU A 292 0.23 -1.46 18.20
C GLU A 292 -0.77 -0.92 17.18
N TYR A 293 -0.29 -0.13 16.21
CA TYR A 293 -1.13 0.60 15.27
C TYR A 293 -0.96 0.10 13.83
N THR A 294 -1.98 0.31 12.99
CA THR A 294 -1.90 0.10 11.54
C THR A 294 -2.74 1.14 10.79
N ALA A 295 -2.24 1.61 9.65
CA ALA A 295 -2.99 2.46 8.73
C ALA A 295 -3.74 1.64 7.65
N ALA A 296 -3.58 0.31 7.64
CA ALA A 296 -4.30 -0.58 6.76
C ALA A 296 -5.81 -0.58 7.06
N PHE A 297 -6.59 -1.15 6.16
CA PHE A 297 -8.02 -1.31 6.38
C PHE A 297 -8.28 -2.28 7.54
N GLU A 298 -9.19 -1.90 8.44
CA GLU A 298 -9.53 -2.66 9.65
C GLU A 298 -10.05 -4.06 9.38
N GLY A 299 -10.56 -4.32 8.19
CA GLY A 299 -10.97 -5.64 7.73
C GLY A 299 -9.83 -6.57 7.29
N CYS A 300 -8.58 -6.12 7.20
CA CYS A 300 -7.44 -6.98 6.84
C CYS A 300 -6.96 -7.76 8.07
N ILE A 301 -7.72 -8.77 8.49
CA ILE A 301 -7.53 -9.52 9.74
C ILE A 301 -7.02 -10.96 9.54
N GLY A 302 -6.74 -11.37 8.29
CA GLY A 302 -6.21 -12.70 7.98
C GLY A 302 -7.25 -13.82 8.03
N ASP A 303 -8.54 -13.52 8.01
CA ASP A 303 -9.60 -14.52 7.98
C ASP A 303 -9.53 -15.45 6.75
N THR A 304 -9.08 -14.95 5.61
CA THR A 304 -8.79 -15.77 4.42
C THR A 304 -7.69 -16.82 4.65
N PHE A 305 -6.75 -16.57 5.56
CA PHE A 305 -5.72 -17.54 5.92
C PHE A 305 -6.32 -18.76 6.64
N SER A 306 -7.19 -18.53 7.62
CA SER A 306 -7.88 -19.61 8.32
C SER A 306 -8.71 -20.43 7.35
N LEU A 307 -9.48 -19.78 6.45
CA LEU A 307 -10.25 -20.45 5.42
C LEU A 307 -9.40 -21.34 4.51
N ALA A 308 -8.22 -20.86 4.13
CA ALA A 308 -7.29 -21.61 3.29
C ALA A 308 -6.63 -22.78 4.04
N GLN A 309 -6.21 -22.55 5.29
CA GLN A 309 -5.59 -23.59 6.12
C GLN A 309 -6.55 -24.74 6.42
N ASP A 310 -7.85 -24.47 6.59
CA ASP A 310 -8.88 -25.50 6.78
C ASP A 310 -8.99 -26.47 5.59
N VAL A 311 -8.53 -26.05 4.41
CA VAL A 311 -8.49 -26.93 3.21
C VAL A 311 -7.07 -27.37 2.85
N GLY A 312 -6.11 -27.22 3.78
CA GLY A 312 -4.75 -27.74 3.67
C GLY A 312 -3.71 -26.78 3.09
N ALA A 313 -4.02 -25.49 2.94
CA ALA A 313 -3.06 -24.51 2.44
C ALA A 313 -1.88 -24.27 3.39
N ALA A 314 -0.68 -24.09 2.83
CA ALA A 314 0.51 -23.74 3.56
C ALA A 314 0.78 -22.23 3.52
N LEU A 315 1.31 -21.69 4.63
CA LEU A 315 1.93 -20.37 4.64
C LEU A 315 3.33 -20.44 4.01
N GLY A 316 3.78 -19.32 3.46
CA GLY A 316 5.17 -19.16 3.06
C GLY A 316 6.12 -19.18 4.27
N PRO A 317 7.42 -19.30 4.04
CA PRO A 317 8.42 -19.25 5.12
C PRO A 317 8.41 -17.85 5.77
N PRO A 318 8.52 -17.77 7.10
CA PRO A 318 8.63 -16.48 7.77
C PRO A 318 9.91 -15.76 7.32
N GLY A 319 9.79 -14.47 7.04
CA GLY A 319 10.92 -13.59 6.75
C GLY A 319 11.44 -12.88 8.01
N GLU A 320 12.28 -11.85 7.80
CA GLU A 320 12.86 -11.08 8.91
C GLU A 320 11.79 -10.40 9.78
N ASP A 321 10.73 -9.88 9.15
CA ASP A 321 9.74 -9.02 9.82
C ASP A 321 8.28 -9.30 9.43
N ASN A 322 8.03 -10.10 8.41
CA ASN A 322 6.72 -10.56 7.95
C ASN A 322 5.71 -9.45 7.58
N ALA A 323 6.16 -8.20 7.44
CA ALA A 323 5.29 -7.07 7.14
C ALA A 323 5.96 -6.06 6.18
N PHE A 324 5.10 -5.22 5.60
CA PHE A 324 5.49 -3.99 4.91
C PHE A 324 5.17 -2.82 5.83
N TRP A 325 6.13 -1.91 6.03
CA TRP A 325 6.12 -0.96 7.13
C TRP A 325 5.96 0.49 6.72
N PHE A 326 5.31 1.27 7.60
CA PHE A 326 5.46 2.72 7.69
C PHE A 326 5.91 3.13 9.09
N PRO A 327 6.80 4.13 9.24
CA PRO A 327 6.89 4.89 10.47
C PRO A 327 5.69 5.85 10.52
N SER A 328 4.90 5.79 11.58
CA SER A 328 3.69 6.62 11.70
C SER A 328 3.63 7.35 13.02
N SER A 329 3.21 8.61 12.98
CA SER A 329 2.83 9.33 14.20
C SER A 329 1.35 9.12 14.51
N VAL A 330 1.02 9.14 15.80
CA VAL A 330 -0.30 8.78 16.32
C VAL A 330 -0.84 9.89 17.21
N ALA A 331 -2.11 10.23 17.04
CA ALA A 331 -2.81 11.18 17.90
C ALA A 331 -4.22 10.69 18.22
N ARG A 332 -4.81 11.20 19.31
CA ARG A 332 -6.23 11.06 19.58
C ARG A 332 -7.02 12.18 18.91
N ARG A 333 -8.08 11.83 18.18
CA ARG A 333 -9.04 12.80 17.65
C ARG A 333 -10.01 13.25 18.74
N ALA A 334 -10.72 14.34 18.48
CA ALA A 334 -11.73 14.85 19.42
C ALA A 334 -12.89 13.85 19.65
N ASP A 335 -13.17 12.98 18.69
CA ASP A 335 -14.17 11.91 18.79
C ASP A 335 -13.65 10.66 19.53
N GLY A 336 -12.43 10.71 20.10
CA GLY A 336 -11.80 9.61 20.82
C GLY A 336 -11.13 8.55 19.92
N THR A 337 -11.30 8.63 18.61
CA THR A 337 -10.68 7.69 17.68
C THR A 337 -9.18 7.97 17.47
N THR A 338 -8.43 6.96 17.08
CA THR A 338 -7.00 7.08 16.78
C THR A 338 -6.79 7.66 15.38
N ALA A 339 -6.01 8.73 15.29
CA ALA A 339 -5.47 9.26 14.05
C ALA A 339 -4.08 8.67 13.81
N ILE A 340 -3.82 8.19 12.61
CA ILE A 340 -2.52 7.63 12.21
C ILE A 340 -2.06 8.38 10.97
N TYR A 341 -0.86 8.95 11.04
CA TYR A 341 -0.25 9.64 9.91
C TYR A 341 1.02 8.91 9.48
N PRO A 342 1.01 8.24 8.31
CA PRO A 342 2.21 7.61 7.77
C PRO A 342 3.21 8.66 7.27
N HIS A 343 4.44 8.64 7.81
CA HIS A 343 5.54 9.48 7.36
C HIS A 343 6.21 8.85 6.13
N ILE A 344 5.63 9.05 4.96
CA ILE A 344 6.09 8.40 3.73
C ILE A 344 7.48 8.93 3.34
N ALA A 345 7.54 10.17 2.84
CA ALA A 345 8.79 10.83 2.47
C ALA A 345 8.66 12.36 2.50
N LEU A 346 7.45 12.88 2.76
CA LEU A 346 7.12 14.30 2.58
C LEU A 346 7.78 15.20 3.64
N ASP A 347 8.07 14.67 4.81
CA ASP A 347 8.72 15.37 5.93
C ASP A 347 10.10 14.82 6.22
N ARG A 348 10.29 13.50 6.33
CA ARG A 348 11.57 12.89 6.76
C ARG A 348 12.75 13.22 5.85
N SER A 349 12.53 13.32 4.54
CA SER A 349 13.58 13.68 3.58
C SER A 349 13.87 15.18 3.50
N LYS A 350 13.08 16.05 4.18
CA LYS A 350 13.29 17.49 4.12
C LYS A 350 14.46 17.92 4.97
N PRO A 351 15.19 19.00 4.55
CA PRO A 351 16.34 19.52 5.30
C PRO A 351 15.93 20.11 6.65
N GLY A 352 16.66 19.77 7.71
CA GLY A 352 16.42 20.25 9.07
C GLY A 352 15.57 19.33 9.94
N LEU A 353 15.60 18.02 9.67
CA LEU A 353 14.97 16.99 10.49
C LEU A 353 15.92 15.83 10.71
N ILE A 354 15.96 15.31 11.94
CA ILE A 354 16.63 14.06 12.33
C ILE A 354 15.67 13.11 13.02
N ALA A 355 16.01 11.83 13.06
CA ALA A 355 15.35 10.78 13.83
C ALA A 355 16.33 10.23 14.86
N VAL A 356 15.92 10.21 16.15
CA VAL A 356 16.76 9.72 17.23
C VAL A 356 16.08 8.63 18.05
N ASN A 357 16.91 7.78 18.66
CA ASN A 357 16.52 6.76 19.64
C ASN A 357 16.53 7.33 21.08
N SER A 358 16.32 6.48 22.11
CA SER A 358 16.31 6.91 23.51
C SER A 358 17.65 7.46 24.02
N ALA A 359 18.77 7.10 23.39
CA ALA A 359 20.08 7.69 23.67
C ALA A 359 20.31 9.03 22.95
N GLY A 360 19.29 9.61 22.34
CA GLY A 360 19.40 10.85 21.57
C GLY A 360 20.22 10.73 20.29
N ARG A 361 20.54 9.51 19.84
CA ARG A 361 21.42 9.25 18.69
C ARG A 361 20.60 8.95 17.45
N ARG A 362 21.06 9.45 16.31
CA ARG A 362 20.57 9.01 14.99
C ARG A 362 20.84 7.51 14.82
N PHE A 363 20.04 6.84 14.04
CA PHE A 363 20.14 5.38 13.80
C PHE A 363 19.85 5.01 12.35
N VAL A 364 19.59 5.96 11.47
CA VAL A 364 19.16 5.72 10.09
C VAL A 364 19.33 6.98 9.25
N ASP A 365 19.48 6.80 7.93
CA ASP A 365 19.16 7.84 6.97
C ASP A 365 17.65 8.13 7.00
N GLU A 366 17.28 9.32 7.46
CA GLU A 366 15.86 9.70 7.56
C GLU A 366 15.18 9.83 6.19
N ALA A 367 15.95 10.05 5.12
CA ALA A 367 15.42 10.15 3.76
C ALA A 367 15.18 8.78 3.11
N SER A 368 15.71 7.70 3.67
CA SER A 368 15.48 6.34 3.19
C SER A 368 14.00 5.98 3.08
N SER A 369 13.68 4.88 2.37
CA SER A 369 12.29 4.45 2.24
C SER A 369 11.63 4.22 3.61
N TYR A 370 10.32 4.39 3.67
CA TYR A 370 9.56 4.18 4.91
C TYR A 370 9.72 2.75 5.46
N HIS A 371 9.90 1.78 4.58
CA HIS A 371 10.11 0.39 4.93
C HIS A 371 11.47 0.20 5.62
N GLU A 372 12.55 0.68 4.98
CA GLU A 372 13.90 0.63 5.55
C GLU A 372 14.04 1.44 6.83
N PHE A 373 13.42 2.61 6.89
CA PHE A 373 13.40 3.41 8.12
C PHE A 373 12.80 2.61 9.29
N THR A 374 11.67 1.95 9.07
CA THR A 374 11.02 1.17 10.14
C THR A 374 11.81 -0.08 10.51
N ARG A 375 12.42 -0.76 9.53
CA ARG A 375 13.37 -1.86 9.79
C ARG A 375 14.57 -1.38 10.62
N ALA A 376 15.09 -0.19 10.33
CA ALA A 376 16.16 0.42 11.14
C ALA A 376 15.70 0.72 12.58
N MET A 377 14.44 1.12 12.79
CA MET A 377 13.88 1.24 14.15
C MET A 377 13.98 -0.08 14.91
N TYR A 378 13.58 -1.20 14.30
CA TYR A 378 13.67 -2.52 14.92
C TYR A 378 15.13 -2.99 15.12
N ARG A 379 16.01 -2.76 14.13
CA ARG A 379 17.44 -3.09 14.25
C ARG A 379 18.08 -2.32 15.41
N SER A 380 17.89 -1.00 15.46
CA SER A 380 18.40 -0.17 16.55
C SER A 380 17.81 -0.53 17.92
N HIS A 381 16.53 -0.93 17.94
CA HIS A 381 15.83 -1.29 19.17
C HIS A 381 16.41 -2.52 19.88
N ARG A 382 17.15 -3.37 19.15
CA ARG A 382 17.81 -4.55 19.76
C ARG A 382 18.93 -4.17 20.72
N GLU A 383 19.52 -2.98 20.55
CA GLU A 383 20.63 -2.47 21.35
C GLU A 383 20.20 -1.28 22.21
N VAL A 384 19.52 -0.32 21.60
CA VAL A 384 19.06 0.92 22.22
C VAL A 384 17.58 1.13 21.93
N PRO A 385 16.72 1.37 22.92
CA PRO A 385 15.31 1.61 22.70
C PRO A 385 15.05 2.68 21.62
N SER A 386 14.43 2.26 20.50
CA SER A 386 14.19 3.09 19.30
C SER A 386 12.74 3.06 18.84
N ILE A 387 11.85 2.46 19.63
CA ILE A 387 10.40 2.39 19.41
C ILE A 387 9.71 2.87 20.68
N PRO A 388 9.05 4.05 20.63
CA PRO A 388 8.96 4.96 19.48
C PRO A 388 10.30 5.63 19.15
N ALA A 389 10.55 5.93 17.87
CA ALA A 389 11.59 6.85 17.48
C ALA A 389 11.08 8.30 17.58
N ILE A 390 12.00 9.25 17.72
CA ILE A 390 11.67 10.66 17.87
C ILE A 390 12.14 11.42 16.64
N LEU A 391 11.21 12.03 15.89
CA LEU A 391 11.56 12.98 14.83
C LEU A 391 11.76 14.35 15.46
N VAL A 392 12.92 14.95 15.26
CA VAL A 392 13.31 16.24 15.84
C VAL A 392 13.61 17.25 14.75
N CYS A 393 13.08 18.45 14.87
CA CYS A 393 13.34 19.59 13.98
C CYS A 393 13.17 20.91 14.73
N ASP A 394 13.22 22.05 14.03
CA ASP A 394 12.89 23.35 14.60
C ASP A 394 11.53 23.91 14.09
N ARG A 395 11.08 25.02 14.64
CA ARG A 395 9.81 25.68 14.26
C ARG A 395 9.79 26.10 12.80
N ARG A 396 10.94 26.49 12.20
CA ARG A 396 11.03 26.87 10.78
C ARG A 396 10.74 25.69 9.87
N PHE A 397 11.23 24.49 10.26
CA PHE A 397 10.92 23.26 9.56
C PHE A 397 9.41 23.00 9.54
N VAL A 398 8.77 23.03 10.72
CA VAL A 398 7.32 22.80 10.85
C VAL A 398 6.52 23.81 10.02
N TRP A 399 6.92 25.08 10.04
CA TRP A 399 6.27 26.12 9.23
C TRP A 399 6.42 25.88 7.73
N LYS A 400 7.61 25.50 7.28
CA LYS A 400 7.91 25.37 5.85
C LYS A 400 7.40 24.06 5.24
N TYR A 401 7.55 22.94 5.95
CA TYR A 401 7.31 21.61 5.41
C TYR A 401 6.14 20.88 6.07
N GLY A 402 5.73 21.33 7.25
CA GLY A 402 4.84 20.55 8.11
C GLY A 402 5.61 19.49 8.89
N LEU A 403 4.89 18.78 9.78
CA LEU A 403 5.44 17.61 10.50
C LEU A 403 4.28 16.67 10.82
N GLY A 404 4.21 15.54 10.14
CA GLY A 404 3.11 14.60 10.30
C GLY A 404 1.75 15.24 10.03
N MET A 405 0.85 15.22 11.02
CA MET A 405 -0.50 15.82 10.90
C MET A 405 -0.49 17.34 10.85
N ILE A 406 0.62 17.97 11.19
CA ILE A 406 0.77 19.43 11.16
C ILE A 406 1.13 19.88 9.75
N ARG A 407 0.24 20.60 9.11
CA ARG A 407 0.45 21.06 7.74
C ARG A 407 1.40 22.25 7.67
N PRO A 408 2.08 22.43 6.53
CA PRO A 408 2.84 23.66 6.28
C PRO A 408 1.97 24.90 6.51
N LEU A 409 2.60 25.98 6.94
CA LEU A 409 1.97 27.29 7.22
C LEU A 409 0.91 27.25 8.34
N THR A 410 0.90 26.24 9.20
CA THR A 410 0.02 26.20 10.39
C THR A 410 0.46 27.29 11.39
N PRO A 411 -0.38 28.29 11.67
CA PRO A 411 0.04 29.47 12.45
C PRO A 411 0.19 29.15 13.94
N THR A 412 -0.71 28.33 14.49
CA THR A 412 -0.73 27.99 15.92
C THR A 412 -0.55 26.49 16.11
N LEU A 413 0.35 26.11 17.03
CA LEU A 413 0.66 24.71 17.33
C LEU A 413 0.10 24.23 18.69
N GLY A 414 -0.50 25.14 19.48
CA GLY A 414 -0.95 24.84 20.84
C GLY A 414 -1.86 23.60 20.91
N SER A 415 -2.85 23.49 20.03
CA SER A 415 -3.74 22.34 20.02
C SER A 415 -3.08 20.98 19.75
N PHE A 416 -1.95 20.95 19.09
CA PHE A 416 -1.17 19.72 18.90
C PHE A 416 -0.32 19.40 20.13
N VAL A 417 0.17 20.44 20.84
CA VAL A 417 0.87 20.30 22.12
C VAL A 417 -0.09 19.81 23.20
N ASP A 418 -1.24 20.45 23.34
CA ASP A 418 -2.26 20.10 24.35
C ASP A 418 -2.76 18.66 24.23
N ARG A 419 -2.78 18.12 23.01
CA ARG A 419 -3.14 16.71 22.73
C ARG A 419 -1.99 15.72 22.88
N GLY A 420 -0.78 16.17 23.27
CA GLY A 420 0.40 15.32 23.39
C GLY A 420 0.93 14.78 22.06
N TYR A 421 0.55 15.37 20.93
CA TYR A 421 1.05 14.98 19.62
C TYR A 421 2.39 15.63 19.28
N LEU A 422 2.52 16.94 19.57
CA LEU A 422 3.73 17.73 19.34
C LEU A 422 4.38 18.08 20.67
N TYR A 423 5.67 17.86 20.77
CA TYR A 423 6.50 18.32 21.87
C TYR A 423 7.29 19.55 21.42
N MET A 424 7.32 20.60 22.25
CA MET A 424 8.03 21.85 21.95
C MET A 424 8.81 22.32 23.16
N ALA A 425 10.00 22.86 22.92
CA ALA A 425 10.85 23.47 23.95
C ALA A 425 11.81 24.50 23.35
N ASP A 426 12.26 25.47 24.18
CA ASP A 426 13.21 26.50 23.75
C ASP A 426 14.65 26.00 23.79
N THR A 427 14.93 24.93 24.52
CA THR A 427 16.25 24.27 24.58
C THR A 427 16.15 22.79 24.13
N LEU A 428 17.27 22.22 23.68
CA LEU A 428 17.37 20.80 23.38
C LEU A 428 17.24 19.93 24.63
N ASP A 429 17.76 20.41 25.76
CA ASP A 429 17.71 19.71 27.05
C ASP A 429 16.24 19.56 27.54
N ASP A 430 15.47 20.64 27.45
CA ASP A 430 14.04 20.61 27.80
C ASP A 430 13.25 19.74 26.83
N LEU A 431 13.59 19.78 25.54
CA LEU A 431 12.95 18.91 24.55
C LEU A 431 13.27 17.43 24.85
N ALA A 432 14.54 17.12 25.11
CA ALA A 432 15.00 15.77 25.45
C ALA A 432 14.26 15.22 26.67
N SER A 433 14.12 16.03 27.72
CA SER A 433 13.35 15.69 28.92
C SER A 433 11.89 15.40 28.60
N LYS A 434 11.23 16.23 27.77
CA LYS A 434 9.82 16.08 27.40
C LYS A 434 9.54 14.81 26.58
N VAL A 435 10.47 14.39 25.72
CA VAL A 435 10.29 13.21 24.86
C VAL A 435 10.89 11.94 25.44
N GLY A 436 11.73 12.07 26.49
CA GLY A 436 12.34 10.95 27.22
C GLY A 436 13.56 10.38 26.50
N VAL A 437 14.47 11.24 26.01
CA VAL A 437 15.74 10.83 25.39
C VAL A 437 16.92 11.46 26.13
N ASP A 438 18.12 10.93 25.91
CA ASP A 438 19.36 11.50 26.46
C ASP A 438 19.65 12.87 25.83
N ALA A 439 19.84 13.90 26.69
CA ALA A 439 20.03 15.27 26.26
C ALA A 439 21.39 15.47 25.59
N VAL A 440 22.45 14.83 26.11
CA VAL A 440 23.81 14.93 25.56
C VAL A 440 23.86 14.31 24.16
N GLY A 441 23.30 13.12 24.02
CA GLY A 441 23.18 12.45 22.73
C GLY A 441 22.38 13.25 21.71
N LEU A 442 21.26 13.86 22.13
CA LEU A 442 20.45 14.71 21.25
C LEU A 442 21.23 15.95 20.80
N ALA A 443 21.90 16.64 21.71
CA ALA A 443 22.71 17.81 21.38
C ALA A 443 23.84 17.47 20.39
N GLN A 444 24.51 16.31 20.57
CA GLN A 444 25.55 15.83 19.66
C GLN A 444 24.99 15.49 18.28
N SER A 445 23.81 14.82 18.20
CA SER A 445 23.15 14.49 16.93
C SER A 445 22.72 15.74 16.16
N VAL A 446 22.21 16.76 16.86
CA VAL A 446 21.86 18.06 16.26
C VAL A 446 23.11 18.78 15.77
N ALA A 447 24.19 18.81 16.56
CA ALA A 447 25.46 19.44 16.17
C ALA A 447 26.05 18.76 14.92
N ALA A 448 26.07 17.43 14.86
CA ALA A 448 26.50 16.67 13.68
C ALA A 448 25.66 17.01 12.44
N MET A 449 24.33 17.04 12.57
CA MET A 449 23.43 17.41 11.45
C MET A 449 23.70 18.86 10.99
N ASN A 450 23.98 19.80 11.89
CA ASN A 450 24.29 21.17 11.53
C ASN A 450 25.62 21.28 10.75
N GLU A 451 26.61 20.46 11.10
CA GLU A 451 27.84 20.33 10.33
C GLU A 451 27.60 19.69 8.96
N TYR A 452 26.83 18.61 8.87
CA TYR A 452 26.45 17.99 7.60
C TYR A 452 25.66 18.96 6.71
N ALA A 453 24.82 19.81 7.30
CA ALA A 453 24.10 20.84 6.54
C ALA A 453 25.06 21.88 5.93
N ARG A 454 26.17 22.16 6.59
CA ARG A 454 27.22 23.11 6.12
C ARG A 454 28.10 22.46 5.04
N THR A 455 28.55 21.23 5.24
CA THR A 455 29.42 20.50 4.30
C THR A 455 28.69 19.96 3.09
N GLY A 456 27.40 19.60 3.26
CA GLY A 456 26.58 18.93 2.25
C GLY A 456 26.71 17.41 2.24
N VAL A 457 27.44 16.84 3.20
CA VAL A 457 27.72 15.40 3.30
C VAL A 457 27.33 14.90 4.69
N ASP A 458 26.52 13.85 4.74
CA ASP A 458 26.22 13.10 5.96
C ASP A 458 27.12 11.86 5.99
N ASP A 459 28.22 11.94 6.74
CA ASP A 459 29.22 10.88 6.83
C ASP A 459 28.74 9.68 7.67
N GLU A 460 27.63 9.82 8.42
CA GLU A 460 27.14 8.79 9.33
C GLU A 460 26.18 7.83 8.62
N PHE A 461 25.19 8.36 7.87
CA PHE A 461 24.14 7.57 7.22
C PHE A 461 23.97 7.88 5.74
N GLY A 462 24.69 8.85 5.19
CA GLY A 462 24.63 9.19 3.77
C GLY A 462 23.34 9.87 3.32
N LYS A 463 22.60 10.54 4.22
CA LYS A 463 21.35 11.23 3.89
C LYS A 463 21.53 12.23 2.73
N GLY A 464 20.72 12.05 1.67
CA GLY A 464 20.79 12.90 0.48
C GLY A 464 21.90 12.54 -0.50
N SER A 465 22.55 11.38 -0.36
CA SER A 465 23.61 10.93 -1.26
C SER A 465 23.08 10.36 -2.58
N ASN A 466 21.87 9.83 -2.59
CA ASN A 466 21.25 9.14 -3.74
C ASN A 466 20.07 9.91 -4.33
N SER A 467 19.57 9.46 -5.49
CA SER A 467 18.48 10.12 -6.21
C SER A 467 17.13 10.00 -5.51
N TYR A 468 16.86 8.90 -4.81
CA TYR A 468 15.63 8.72 -4.06
C TYR A 468 15.49 9.76 -2.94
N ASP A 469 16.53 9.96 -2.15
CA ASP A 469 16.57 10.95 -1.08
C ASP A 469 16.34 12.36 -1.62
N ARG A 470 17.15 12.74 -2.64
CA ARG A 470 17.11 14.08 -3.24
C ARG A 470 15.79 14.37 -3.93
N CYS A 471 15.13 13.39 -4.56
CA CYS A 471 13.81 13.54 -5.16
C CYS A 471 12.76 13.99 -4.12
N ASN A 472 12.89 13.52 -2.88
CA ASN A 472 12.01 13.83 -1.77
C ASN A 472 12.46 15.04 -0.94
N GLY A 473 13.68 15.52 -1.13
CA GLY A 473 14.26 16.69 -0.47
C GLY A 473 13.64 18.03 -0.90
N ASP A 474 14.33 19.13 -0.63
CA ASP A 474 14.02 20.47 -1.19
C ASP A 474 15.14 20.88 -2.16
N ALA A 475 14.87 20.83 -3.46
CA ALA A 475 15.85 21.16 -4.50
C ALA A 475 16.44 22.58 -4.40
N ARG A 476 15.79 23.49 -3.65
CA ARG A 476 16.28 24.85 -3.39
C ARG A 476 17.30 24.91 -2.26
N GLN A 477 17.35 23.87 -1.41
CA GLN A 477 18.35 23.78 -0.34
C GLN A 477 19.71 23.40 -0.93
N LYS A 478 20.74 24.11 -0.50
CA LYS A 478 22.14 23.92 -0.91
C LYS A 478 23.02 23.83 0.33
N PRO A 479 24.09 23.08 0.30
CA PRO A 479 24.61 22.26 -0.82
C PRO A 479 23.84 20.96 -1.07
N ASN A 480 23.04 20.44 -0.12
CA ASN A 480 22.31 19.17 -0.24
C ASN A 480 20.82 19.36 0.01
N ALA A 481 19.99 18.76 -0.85
CA ALA A 481 18.53 18.88 -0.80
C ALA A 481 17.88 18.30 0.49
N CYS A 482 18.57 17.42 1.20
CA CYS A 482 18.07 16.72 2.38
C CYS A 482 18.69 17.18 3.70
N LEU A 483 19.77 17.97 3.64
CA LEU A 483 20.51 18.43 4.82
C LEU A 483 20.21 19.90 5.12
N GLY A 484 19.85 20.18 6.35
CA GLY A 484 19.56 21.54 6.82
C GLY A 484 19.76 21.67 8.32
N PRO A 485 20.08 22.89 8.80
CA PRO A 485 20.37 23.10 10.21
C PRO A 485 19.11 23.05 11.08
N ILE A 486 19.30 22.64 12.33
CA ILE A 486 18.32 22.63 13.42
C ILE A 486 18.87 23.57 14.49
N GLU A 487 18.60 24.88 14.38
CA GLU A 487 19.29 25.90 15.15
C GLU A 487 18.37 26.87 15.88
N LYS A 488 17.14 27.05 15.43
CA LYS A 488 16.28 28.14 15.92
C LYS A 488 15.11 27.60 16.74
N PRO A 489 15.10 27.85 18.04
CA PRO A 489 13.99 27.51 18.90
C PRO A 489 12.67 28.20 18.45
N PRO A 490 11.53 27.69 18.88
CA PRO A 490 11.42 26.46 19.65
C PRO A 490 11.73 25.22 18.81
N TYR A 491 12.41 24.25 19.43
CA TYR A 491 12.62 22.92 18.90
C TYR A 491 11.32 22.11 19.00
N CYS A 492 11.11 21.23 18.04
CA CYS A 492 9.88 20.48 17.88
C CYS A 492 10.16 18.99 17.73
N ALA A 493 9.33 18.14 18.31
CA ALA A 493 9.44 16.71 18.14
C ALA A 493 8.09 16.01 18.06
N VAL A 494 8.04 14.87 17.33
CA VAL A 494 6.91 13.92 17.32
C VAL A 494 7.43 12.51 17.51
N LYS A 495 6.62 11.67 18.15
CA LYS A 495 6.89 10.24 18.31
C LYS A 495 6.37 9.47 17.09
N VAL A 496 7.19 8.55 16.57
CA VAL A 496 6.81 7.67 15.46
C VAL A 496 6.94 6.21 15.85
N TYR A 497 5.98 5.44 15.41
CA TYR A 497 5.80 4.03 15.72
C TYR A 497 5.85 3.19 14.44
N PRO A 498 6.32 1.94 14.49
CA PRO A 498 6.15 1.02 13.38
C PRO A 498 4.66 0.72 13.16
N THR A 499 4.21 0.82 11.91
CA THR A 499 2.83 0.46 11.54
C THR A 499 2.85 -0.41 10.29
N PRO A 500 2.33 -1.65 10.34
CA PRO A 500 2.24 -2.47 9.15
C PRO A 500 1.23 -1.86 8.17
N LEU A 501 1.67 -1.67 6.93
CA LEU A 501 0.82 -1.26 5.79
C LEU A 501 0.13 -2.47 5.18
N GLY A 502 0.80 -3.60 5.21
CA GLY A 502 0.38 -4.91 4.73
C GLY A 502 1.30 -5.97 5.32
N THR A 503 1.08 -7.20 4.97
CA THR A 503 1.91 -8.33 5.41
C THR A 503 2.66 -8.95 4.25
N SER A 504 3.92 -9.32 4.47
CA SER A 504 4.74 -10.06 3.52
C SER A 504 4.62 -11.56 3.71
N LEU A 505 4.29 -12.02 4.91
CA LEU A 505 3.89 -13.40 5.16
C LEU A 505 2.46 -13.60 4.65
N GLY A 506 2.26 -14.65 3.88
CA GLY A 506 0.97 -15.02 3.28
C GLY A 506 0.93 -16.47 2.85
N LEU A 507 -0.10 -16.85 2.12
CA LEU A 507 -0.30 -18.19 1.57
C LEU A 507 0.76 -18.47 0.49
N ARG A 508 1.31 -19.67 0.50
CA ARG A 508 2.22 -20.12 -0.56
C ARG A 508 1.45 -20.28 -1.85
N THR A 509 2.00 -19.74 -2.95
CA THR A 509 1.40 -19.84 -4.29
C THR A 509 2.43 -20.22 -5.35
N ASP A 510 1.95 -20.71 -6.47
CA ASP A 510 2.75 -20.86 -7.69
C ASP A 510 2.66 -19.64 -8.63
N ALA A 511 3.34 -19.70 -9.76
CA ALA A 511 3.32 -18.64 -10.78
C ALA A 511 1.94 -18.43 -11.45
N ASN A 512 1.02 -19.37 -11.30
CA ASN A 512 -0.37 -19.28 -11.76
C ASN A 512 -1.31 -18.73 -10.67
N SER A 513 -0.79 -18.26 -9.55
CA SER A 513 -1.59 -17.77 -8.40
C SER A 513 -2.34 -18.90 -7.65
N GLN A 514 -2.08 -20.18 -7.95
CA GLN A 514 -2.71 -21.29 -7.26
C GLN A 514 -2.12 -21.45 -5.85
N VAL A 515 -2.99 -21.62 -4.86
CA VAL A 515 -2.55 -21.86 -3.47
C VAL A 515 -1.98 -23.26 -3.33
N LEU A 516 -0.86 -23.39 -2.62
CA LEU A 516 -0.14 -24.65 -2.46
C LEU A 516 -0.36 -25.26 -1.06
N ASP A 517 -0.38 -26.59 -1.01
CA ASP A 517 -0.34 -27.37 0.23
C ASP A 517 1.10 -27.46 0.82
N ALA A 518 1.24 -28.13 1.96
CA ALA A 518 2.52 -28.35 2.62
C ALA A 518 3.53 -29.14 1.76
N SER A 519 3.08 -29.89 0.77
CA SER A 519 3.89 -30.67 -0.17
C SER A 519 4.19 -29.91 -1.48
N ASN A 520 3.90 -28.58 -1.52
CA ASN A 520 4.02 -27.72 -2.70
C ASN A 520 3.13 -28.16 -3.89
N ARG A 521 2.02 -28.83 -3.64
CA ARG A 521 1.06 -29.20 -4.67
C ARG A 521 -0.08 -28.17 -4.71
N PRO A 522 -0.56 -27.76 -5.90
CA PRO A 522 -1.68 -26.85 -6.01
C PRO A 522 -2.96 -27.45 -5.41
N ILE A 523 -3.67 -26.68 -4.58
CA ILE A 523 -5.02 -26.99 -4.14
C ILE A 523 -5.97 -26.62 -5.28
N ALA A 524 -6.53 -27.62 -5.94
CA ALA A 524 -7.37 -27.43 -7.10
C ALA A 524 -8.54 -26.48 -6.80
N GLY A 525 -8.76 -25.47 -7.66
CA GLY A 525 -9.84 -24.50 -7.51
C GLY A 525 -9.61 -23.43 -6.44
N LEU A 526 -8.38 -23.28 -5.89
CA LEU A 526 -8.05 -22.23 -4.92
C LEU A 526 -6.89 -21.37 -5.40
N TYR A 527 -7.10 -20.05 -5.40
CA TYR A 527 -6.15 -19.04 -5.82
C TYR A 527 -5.98 -17.98 -4.72
N ALA A 528 -4.86 -17.26 -4.73
CA ALA A 528 -4.65 -16.11 -3.86
C ALA A 528 -3.90 -14.99 -4.60
N CYS A 529 -4.22 -13.72 -4.27
CA CYS A 529 -3.52 -12.56 -4.80
C CYS A 529 -3.38 -11.44 -3.76
N GLY A 530 -2.53 -10.47 -4.05
CA GLY A 530 -2.22 -9.38 -3.12
C GLY A 530 -1.54 -9.88 -1.85
N ASN A 531 -1.87 -9.28 -0.70
CA ASN A 531 -1.21 -9.63 0.57
C ASN A 531 -1.75 -10.94 1.19
N ASP A 532 -2.71 -11.61 0.57
CA ASP A 532 -3.08 -12.98 0.95
C ASP A 532 -2.05 -13.99 0.44
N MET A 533 -1.37 -13.70 -0.68
CA MET A 533 -0.24 -14.50 -1.11
C MET A 533 1.05 -14.09 -0.40
N HIS A 534 1.93 -15.06 -0.20
CA HIS A 534 3.27 -14.80 0.32
C HIS A 534 4.07 -13.88 -0.62
N SER A 535 4.84 -12.95 -0.04
CA SER A 535 5.54 -11.93 -0.81
C SER A 535 6.55 -12.54 -1.79
N ILE A 536 6.38 -12.26 -3.06
CA ILE A 536 7.32 -12.61 -4.12
C ILE A 536 8.64 -11.84 -4.02
N MET A 537 8.69 -10.81 -3.18
CA MET A 537 9.87 -9.99 -2.92
C MET A 537 10.63 -10.41 -1.64
N GLY A 538 10.24 -11.53 -1.00
CA GLY A 538 10.88 -11.99 0.24
C GLY A 538 10.80 -10.99 1.41
N GLY A 539 9.76 -10.16 1.44
CA GLY A 539 9.62 -9.08 2.41
C GLY A 539 10.29 -7.76 2.01
N GLU A 540 11.05 -7.72 0.93
CA GLU A 540 11.69 -6.50 0.42
C GLU A 540 10.71 -5.56 -0.30
N TYR A 541 11.11 -4.27 -0.40
CA TYR A 541 10.28 -3.24 -0.99
C TYR A 541 11.03 -2.50 -2.11
N PRO A 542 10.92 -2.92 -3.38
CA PRO A 542 11.71 -2.36 -4.49
C PRO A 542 11.39 -0.90 -4.83
N GLY A 543 10.13 -0.50 -4.68
CA GLY A 543 9.70 0.83 -5.08
C GLY A 543 8.25 1.13 -4.72
N PRO A 544 7.81 2.40 -4.87
CA PRO A 544 6.48 2.83 -4.45
C PRO A 544 5.38 2.13 -5.24
N GLY A 545 4.50 1.41 -4.54
CA GLY A 545 3.33 0.77 -5.15
C GLY A 545 3.51 -0.70 -5.53
N VAL A 546 4.60 -1.36 -5.13
CA VAL A 546 4.84 -2.78 -5.43
C VAL A 546 3.72 -3.69 -4.95
N GLN A 547 3.15 -3.45 -3.76
CA GLN A 547 2.06 -4.29 -3.24
C GLN A 547 0.82 -4.25 -4.14
N ILE A 548 0.45 -3.07 -4.66
CA ILE A 548 -0.67 -2.94 -5.60
C ILE A 548 -0.28 -3.56 -6.95
N GLY A 549 0.96 -3.35 -7.43
CA GLY A 549 1.46 -3.97 -8.66
C GLY A 549 1.33 -5.49 -8.63
N ILE A 550 1.81 -6.12 -7.55
CA ILE A 550 1.67 -7.56 -7.33
C ILE A 550 0.20 -7.96 -7.25
N ALA A 551 -0.62 -7.22 -6.50
CA ALA A 551 -2.04 -7.55 -6.33
C ALA A 551 -2.82 -7.54 -7.66
N LEU A 552 -2.62 -6.52 -8.50
CA LEU A 552 -3.24 -6.44 -9.82
C LEU A 552 -2.74 -7.56 -10.73
N THR A 553 -1.41 -7.79 -10.78
CA THR A 553 -0.80 -8.79 -11.66
C THR A 553 -1.26 -10.21 -11.32
N PHE A 554 -1.20 -10.59 -10.05
CA PHE A 554 -1.62 -11.94 -9.64
C PHE A 554 -3.15 -12.12 -9.60
N GLY A 555 -3.93 -11.04 -9.41
CA GLY A 555 -5.36 -11.05 -9.65
C GLY A 555 -5.71 -11.33 -11.12
N TYR A 556 -4.97 -10.70 -12.05
CA TYR A 556 -5.09 -10.97 -13.48
C TYR A 556 -4.70 -12.41 -13.82
N ILE A 557 -3.56 -12.90 -13.30
CA ILE A 557 -3.08 -14.27 -13.52
C ILE A 557 -4.13 -15.29 -13.02
N ALA A 558 -4.64 -15.13 -11.79
CA ALA A 558 -5.61 -16.04 -11.20
C ALA A 558 -6.88 -16.17 -12.07
N ALA A 559 -7.43 -15.03 -12.51
CA ALA A 559 -8.63 -15.00 -13.35
C ALA A 559 -8.40 -15.67 -14.70
N ARG A 560 -7.26 -15.39 -15.36
CA ARG A 560 -6.90 -15.99 -16.65
C ARG A 560 -6.66 -17.49 -16.54
N HIS A 561 -5.95 -17.94 -15.51
CA HIS A 561 -5.70 -19.35 -15.27
C HIS A 561 -7.01 -20.10 -14.99
N ALA A 562 -7.89 -19.56 -14.15
CA ALA A 562 -9.20 -20.15 -13.86
C ALA A 562 -10.07 -20.27 -15.12
N ALA A 563 -9.98 -19.30 -16.05
CA ALA A 563 -10.69 -19.36 -17.34
C ALA A 563 -10.20 -20.50 -18.23
N GLN A 564 -8.91 -20.77 -18.26
CA GLN A 564 -8.27 -21.74 -19.15
C GLN A 564 -8.34 -23.17 -18.63
N ALA A 565 -8.30 -23.39 -17.32
CA ALA A 565 -8.24 -24.70 -16.69
C ALA A 565 -9.43 -25.60 -17.08
N GLU A 566 -10.63 -25.06 -17.28
CA GLU A 566 -11.80 -25.83 -17.70
C GLU A 566 -11.76 -26.19 -19.19
N ILE A 567 -11.20 -25.33 -20.04
CA ILE A 567 -11.09 -25.63 -21.48
C ILE A 567 -10.20 -26.86 -21.69
N ALA A 568 -9.09 -26.92 -20.93
CA ALA A 568 -8.19 -28.08 -20.96
C ALA A 568 -8.86 -29.34 -20.44
N GLN A 569 -9.64 -29.26 -19.36
CA GLN A 569 -10.35 -30.38 -18.78
C GLN A 569 -11.46 -30.90 -19.71
N ARG A 570 -12.25 -30.04 -20.34
CA ARG A 570 -13.28 -30.42 -21.31
C ARG A 570 -12.70 -31.05 -22.57
N ARG A 571 -11.49 -30.67 -23.00
CA ARG A 571 -10.79 -31.31 -24.10
C ARG A 571 -10.35 -32.72 -23.72
N SER A 572 -9.69 -32.89 -22.57
CA SER A 572 -9.28 -34.21 -22.05
C SER A 572 -10.47 -35.14 -21.86
N ASP A 573 -11.57 -34.67 -21.28
CA ASP A 573 -12.80 -35.47 -21.09
C ASP A 573 -13.46 -35.89 -22.43
N ARG A 574 -13.34 -35.06 -23.49
CA ARG A 574 -13.79 -35.39 -24.83
C ARG A 574 -12.89 -36.43 -25.52
N GLU A 575 -11.57 -36.27 -25.38
CA GLU A 575 -10.58 -37.19 -25.91
C GLU A 575 -10.76 -38.60 -25.28
N VAL A 576 -10.88 -38.67 -23.95
CA VAL A 576 -11.12 -39.92 -23.23
C VAL A 576 -12.46 -40.56 -23.65
N ARG A 577 -13.53 -39.78 -23.88
CA ARG A 577 -14.81 -40.30 -24.37
C ARG A 577 -14.76 -40.76 -25.82
N SER A 578 -13.91 -40.13 -26.65
CA SER A 578 -13.74 -40.55 -28.04
C SER A 578 -12.87 -41.79 -28.18
N GLU A 579 -12.00 -42.10 -27.22
CA GLU A 579 -11.21 -43.33 -27.16
C GLU A 579 -11.99 -44.52 -26.58
N LEU A 580 -13.09 -44.27 -25.86
CA LEU A 580 -13.95 -45.29 -25.26
C LEU A 580 -15.20 -45.60 -26.11
N SER A 581 -15.42 -44.88 -27.22
CA SER A 581 -16.49 -45.12 -28.20
C SER A 581 -15.94 -45.70 -29.49
#